data_385b2ad4032062cecfe5a408678e07ab
#
_entry.id   385b2ad4032062cecfe5a408678e07ab
#
_cell.length_a   1.000
_cell.length_b   1.000
_cell.length_c   1.000
_cell.angle_alpha   90.00
_cell.angle_beta   90.00
_cell.angle_gamma   90.00
#
_symmetry.space_group_name_H-M   'P 1'
#
loop_
_entity.id
_entity.type
_entity.pdbx_description
1 polymer ?
#
loop_
_entity_poly.entity_id
_entity_poly.type
_entity_poly.pdbx_seq_one_letter_code
_entity_poly.pdbx_strand_id
1 'polypeptide(L)'
;TRLQGDWSSDVCSSDLVYKNEEITMPRAATFLKSTDRNERELIYQLIVNRREKDTVALDELFDLLRDLRHSVSLNAGYTNYRDYMFDALGRFDYSVSDCEDFHESIRTEILPITKGFMEERKERLQLDRLRPWDTEVDISGKPALKPFHGARELVDRSIRSMARVQPYFGECIRIMEQMGHLDLESKDGKAPGGYNYPLYEIGVPFIFMNAVDSQRDLVTMVHEGGHAVHSFLTRDLELTAFKGTPSEVAELASMSMELLSMDAWDEFYTNAEELKRARKDQLEKILSILPWIATVDKFQHWLYVNPKHSSAERAAAWMQIQDEFSTHTVDYSGYEHSRKSAWQKQLHIYEVPFYYIEYGMAQLGAIAIWRNYKKDPANAVKAYTEALKLGYTKSIPEIYETAGIRFNFSRGYVKELADFVKSELEKLND
;
A
#
# COMPACT_ATOMS: atom_id res chain seq x y z
N THR A 1 15.19 8.36 -6.15
CA THR A 1 13.93 7.74 -5.76
C THR A 1 14.22 6.84 -4.58
N ARG A 2 14.06 7.37 -3.40
CA ARG A 2 13.97 6.59 -2.18
C ARG A 2 12.56 6.03 -2.18
N LEU A 3 12.43 4.73 -2.16
CA LEU A 3 11.46 4.19 -1.38
C LEU A 3 10.19 3.76 -1.65
N GLN A 4 9.97 2.61 -1.89
CA GLN A 4 8.58 2.29 -1.84
C GLN A 4 8.37 0.88 -1.37
N GLY A 5 8.58 0.71 -0.12
CA GLY A 5 7.91 -0.35 0.61
C GLY A 5 6.67 0.26 1.24
N ASP A 6 5.67 -0.53 1.49
CA ASP A 6 4.51 -0.15 2.27
C ASP A 6 4.94 0.31 3.68
N TRP A 7 5.29 1.61 3.77
CA TRP A 7 5.66 2.29 5.00
C TRP A 7 4.44 2.55 5.90
N SER A 8 3.45 1.70 5.86
CA SER A 8 2.31 1.75 6.78
C SER A 8 2.72 1.49 8.21
N SER A 9 4.01 1.49 8.52
CA SER A 9 4.46 1.16 9.85
C SER A 9 5.42 2.19 10.42
N ASP A 10 4.99 2.87 11.38
CA ASP A 10 5.68 3.13 12.63
C ASP A 10 7.06 3.77 12.51
N VAL A 11 7.04 5.10 12.36
CA VAL A 11 8.22 5.99 12.48
C VAL A 11 8.91 5.84 13.85
N CYS A 12 8.31 5.14 14.79
CA CYS A 12 8.82 4.97 16.14
C CYS A 12 9.60 3.67 16.25
N SER A 13 10.90 3.79 16.47
CA SER A 13 11.71 2.69 16.97
C SER A 13 11.05 2.13 18.23
N SER A 14 10.81 0.89 18.20
CA SER A 14 10.19 0.00 19.11
C SER A 14 10.81 -0.01 20.49
N ASP A 15 10.03 0.17 21.50
CA ASP A 15 10.31 -0.41 22.80
C ASP A 15 8.99 -0.73 23.46
N LEU A 16 8.29 -1.68 22.87
CA LEU A 16 7.10 -2.26 23.49
C LEU A 16 7.55 -3.46 24.32
N VAL A 17 7.13 -3.49 25.58
CA VAL A 17 7.34 -4.66 26.45
C VAL A 17 6.05 -5.47 26.47
N TYR A 18 6.13 -6.71 26.01
CA TYR A 18 5.04 -7.65 26.04
C TYR A 18 5.52 -9.02 26.57
N LYS A 19 4.85 -9.57 27.59
CA LYS A 19 5.24 -10.85 28.24
C LYS A 19 6.69 -10.87 28.73
N ASN A 20 7.20 -9.74 29.23
CA ASN A 20 8.59 -9.51 29.67
C ASN A 20 9.65 -9.59 28.55
N GLU A 21 9.25 -9.48 27.29
CA GLU A 21 10.13 -9.35 26.14
C GLU A 21 9.96 -7.97 25.50
N GLU A 22 11.05 -7.37 25.06
CA GLU A 22 11.01 -6.23 24.17
C GLU A 22 10.61 -6.69 22.77
N ILE A 23 9.63 -6.04 22.17
CA ILE A 23 9.15 -6.37 20.82
C ILE A 23 9.05 -5.12 19.96
N THR A 24 9.30 -5.29 18.67
CA THR A 24 9.16 -4.22 17.68
C THR A 24 7.69 -3.94 17.37
N MET A 25 7.37 -2.73 16.88
CA MET A 25 6.01 -2.39 16.46
C MET A 25 5.45 -3.34 15.37
N PRO A 26 6.23 -3.73 14.33
CA PRO A 26 5.78 -4.75 13.38
C PRO A 26 5.46 -6.09 14.04
N ARG A 27 6.28 -6.53 15.00
CA ARG A 27 6.01 -7.76 15.76
C ARG A 27 4.75 -7.60 16.62
N ALA A 28 4.56 -6.46 17.28
CA ALA A 28 3.33 -6.18 18.02
C ALA A 28 2.09 -6.26 17.12
N ALA A 29 2.14 -5.71 15.90
CA ALA A 29 1.04 -5.75 14.95
C ALA A 29 0.62 -7.19 14.58
N THR A 30 1.54 -8.18 14.63
CA THR A 30 1.16 -9.58 14.36
C THR A 30 0.20 -10.15 15.43
N PHE A 31 0.28 -9.68 16.68
CA PHE A 31 -0.61 -10.11 17.75
C PHE A 31 -2.02 -9.49 17.63
N LEU A 32 -2.23 -8.43 16.84
CA LEU A 32 -3.58 -7.95 16.50
C LEU A 32 -4.37 -8.97 15.66
N LYS A 33 -3.72 -10.00 15.13
CA LYS A 33 -4.34 -11.13 14.42
C LYS A 33 -4.61 -12.33 15.31
N SER A 34 -4.31 -12.25 16.61
CA SER A 34 -4.59 -13.31 17.60
C SER A 34 -6.09 -13.61 17.64
N THR A 35 -6.44 -14.88 17.83
CA THR A 35 -7.83 -15.30 18.08
C THR A 35 -8.33 -14.88 19.46
N ASP A 36 -7.43 -14.64 20.44
CA ASP A 36 -7.77 -14.10 21.75
C ASP A 36 -8.02 -12.58 21.67
N ARG A 37 -9.27 -12.17 21.88
CA ARG A 37 -9.67 -10.76 21.84
C ARG A 37 -9.00 -9.91 22.92
N ASN A 38 -8.78 -10.48 24.12
CA ASN A 38 -8.14 -9.75 25.22
C ASN A 38 -6.66 -9.47 24.88
N GLU A 39 -5.99 -10.43 24.25
CA GLU A 39 -4.62 -10.21 23.75
C GLU A 39 -4.59 -9.09 22.70
N ARG A 40 -5.51 -9.08 21.74
CA ARG A 40 -5.61 -8.02 20.75
C ARG A 40 -5.83 -6.64 21.39
N GLU A 41 -6.75 -6.54 22.35
CA GLU A 41 -7.03 -5.30 23.08
C GLU A 41 -5.80 -4.79 23.82
N LEU A 42 -5.11 -5.66 24.57
CA LEU A 42 -3.89 -5.31 25.28
C LEU A 42 -2.80 -4.78 24.33
N ILE A 43 -2.58 -5.49 23.23
CA ILE A 43 -1.59 -5.09 22.22
C ILE A 43 -1.96 -3.75 21.58
N TYR A 44 -3.24 -3.54 21.24
CA TYR A 44 -3.71 -2.26 20.72
C TYR A 44 -3.42 -1.11 21.68
N GLN A 45 -3.69 -1.30 22.97
CA GLN A 45 -3.40 -0.32 24.02
C GLN A 45 -1.90 -0.01 24.10
N LEU A 46 -1.05 -1.03 24.08
CA LEU A 46 0.41 -0.84 24.07
C LEU A 46 0.88 0.00 22.87
N ILE A 47 0.38 -0.32 21.67
CA ILE A 47 0.70 0.42 20.44
C ILE A 47 0.23 1.87 20.54
N VAL A 48 -1.02 2.12 20.94
CA VAL A 48 -1.56 3.48 21.07
C VAL A 48 -0.79 4.28 22.10
N ASN A 49 -0.55 3.73 23.29
CA ASN A 49 0.19 4.41 24.36
C ASN A 49 1.63 4.73 23.95
N ARG A 50 2.25 3.88 23.12
CA ARG A 50 3.60 4.17 22.62
C ARG A 50 3.59 5.34 21.64
N ARG A 51 2.66 5.33 20.68
CA ARG A 51 2.51 6.41 19.69
C ARG A 51 2.15 7.75 20.32
N GLU A 52 1.32 7.74 21.37
CA GLU A 52 0.89 8.95 22.05
C GLU A 52 2.07 9.73 22.65
N LYS A 53 3.14 9.05 23.08
CA LYS A 53 4.35 9.70 23.59
C LYS A 53 5.05 10.60 22.58
N ASP A 54 4.91 10.32 21.29
CA ASP A 54 5.57 11.04 20.22
C ASP A 54 4.67 12.13 19.57
N THR A 55 3.38 12.17 19.91
CA THR A 55 2.39 13.02 19.26
C THR A 55 2.79 14.51 19.24
N VAL A 56 3.27 15.04 20.37
CA VAL A 56 3.66 16.46 20.48
C VAL A 56 4.91 16.74 19.62
N ALA A 57 5.92 15.89 19.72
CA ALA A 57 7.16 16.07 18.95
C ALA A 57 6.91 15.94 17.44
N LEU A 58 6.00 15.04 17.01
CA LEU A 58 5.59 14.91 15.61
C LEU A 58 4.78 16.11 15.12
N ASP A 59 3.92 16.70 15.96
CA ASP A 59 3.21 17.94 15.62
C ASP A 59 4.18 19.12 15.45
N GLU A 60 5.14 19.29 16.36
CA GLU A 60 6.18 20.33 16.28
C GLU A 60 7.06 20.15 15.03
N LEU A 61 7.49 18.93 14.74
CA LEU A 61 8.24 18.61 13.53
C LEU A 61 7.44 18.97 12.27
N PHE A 62 6.13 18.62 12.25
CA PHE A 62 5.29 18.93 11.10
C PHE A 62 5.12 20.44 10.91
N ASP A 63 5.00 21.23 12.00
CA ASP A 63 4.91 22.69 11.91
C ASP A 63 6.17 23.29 11.26
N LEU A 64 7.36 22.81 11.63
CA LEU A 64 8.61 23.22 11.00
C LEU A 64 8.66 22.83 9.51
N LEU A 65 8.27 21.60 9.18
CA LEU A 65 8.22 21.14 7.79
C LEU A 65 7.23 21.96 6.95
N ARG A 66 6.03 22.22 7.48
CA ARG A 66 5.01 23.04 6.82
C ARG A 66 5.54 24.44 6.50
N ASP A 67 6.16 25.10 7.47
CA ASP A 67 6.66 26.48 7.32
C ASP A 67 7.83 26.56 6.32
N LEU A 68 8.75 25.57 6.36
CA LEU A 68 9.83 25.47 5.39
C LEU A 68 9.28 25.19 3.97
N ARG A 69 8.34 24.25 3.82
CA ARG A 69 7.72 23.90 2.53
C ARG A 69 6.94 25.08 1.95
N HIS A 70 6.22 25.82 2.80
CA HIS A 70 5.56 27.05 2.37
C HIS A 70 6.57 28.09 1.87
N SER A 71 7.69 28.27 2.58
CA SER A 71 8.76 29.18 2.15
C SER A 71 9.38 28.74 0.82
N VAL A 72 9.59 27.44 0.61
CA VAL A 72 10.06 26.87 -0.67
C VAL A 72 9.11 27.23 -1.80
N SER A 73 7.80 27.05 -1.60
CA SER A 73 6.80 27.36 -2.63
C SER A 73 6.78 28.86 -2.99
N LEU A 74 6.85 29.74 -2.00
CA LEU A 74 6.91 31.20 -2.23
C LEU A 74 8.17 31.61 -2.99
N ASN A 75 9.34 31.04 -2.63
CA ASN A 75 10.61 31.32 -3.32
C ASN A 75 10.59 30.83 -4.77
N ALA A 76 9.83 29.78 -5.07
CA ALA A 76 9.63 29.27 -6.43
C ALA A 76 8.52 30.00 -7.20
N GLY A 77 7.87 31.02 -6.61
CA GLY A 77 6.83 31.82 -7.25
C GLY A 77 5.40 31.26 -7.15
N TYR A 78 5.17 30.24 -6.32
CA TYR A 78 3.86 29.65 -6.10
C TYR A 78 3.19 30.25 -4.85
N THR A 79 1.87 30.24 -4.82
CA THR A 79 1.08 30.73 -3.68
C THR A 79 0.97 29.75 -2.53
N ASN A 80 1.13 28.45 -2.81
CA ASN A 80 1.05 27.37 -1.85
C ASN A 80 1.93 26.18 -2.26
N TYR A 81 2.22 25.31 -1.30
CA TYR A 81 3.12 24.19 -1.52
C TYR A 81 2.50 23.05 -2.35
N ARG A 82 1.16 22.88 -2.38
CA ARG A 82 0.49 21.89 -3.21
C ARG A 82 0.78 22.13 -4.69
N ASP A 83 0.53 23.35 -5.16
CA ASP A 83 0.68 23.70 -6.58
C ASP A 83 2.15 23.60 -7.00
N TYR A 84 3.08 24.02 -6.13
CA TYR A 84 4.52 23.80 -6.32
C TYR A 84 4.87 22.31 -6.48
N MET A 85 4.33 21.45 -5.59
CA MET A 85 4.66 20.02 -5.62
C MET A 85 4.09 19.28 -6.83
N PHE A 86 2.95 19.70 -7.36
CA PHE A 86 2.43 19.10 -8.60
C PHE A 86 3.42 19.28 -9.74
N ASP A 87 3.96 20.47 -9.94
CA ASP A 87 4.99 20.72 -10.94
C ASP A 87 6.31 20.03 -10.59
N ALA A 88 6.75 20.07 -9.34
CA ALA A 88 7.99 19.44 -8.88
C ALA A 88 7.99 17.90 -9.01
N LEU A 89 6.82 17.26 -8.88
CA LEU A 89 6.63 15.82 -9.12
C LEU A 89 6.42 15.48 -10.60
N GLY A 90 6.36 16.48 -11.49
CA GLY A 90 6.11 16.28 -12.93
C GLY A 90 4.69 15.83 -13.24
N ARG A 91 3.71 16.23 -12.44
CA ARG A 91 2.29 15.85 -12.60
C ARG A 91 1.62 16.70 -13.68
N PHE A 92 2.01 16.48 -14.93
CA PHE A 92 1.46 17.18 -16.08
C PHE A 92 0.31 16.42 -16.76
N ASP A 93 0.12 15.15 -16.41
CA ASP A 93 -0.87 14.26 -17.02
C ASP A 93 -2.21 14.25 -16.28
N TYR A 94 -2.27 14.86 -15.11
CA TYR A 94 -3.48 15.00 -14.29
C TYR A 94 -3.41 16.23 -13.37
N SER A 95 -4.54 16.67 -12.88
CA SER A 95 -4.72 17.90 -12.12
C SER A 95 -5.20 17.64 -10.69
N VAL A 96 -5.25 18.71 -9.89
CA VAL A 96 -5.90 18.69 -8.57
C VAL A 96 -7.37 18.25 -8.67
N SER A 97 -8.09 18.66 -9.73
CA SER A 97 -9.48 18.25 -9.93
C SER A 97 -9.61 16.75 -10.15
N ASP A 98 -8.65 16.12 -10.84
CA ASP A 98 -8.66 14.66 -11.04
C ASP A 98 -8.44 13.92 -9.69
N CYS A 99 -7.64 14.50 -8.77
CA CYS A 99 -7.51 13.98 -7.41
C CYS A 99 -8.84 14.10 -6.63
N GLU A 100 -9.53 15.22 -6.77
CA GLU A 100 -10.84 15.43 -6.14
C GLU A 100 -11.89 14.47 -6.71
N ASP A 101 -11.88 14.21 -8.02
CA ASP A 101 -12.73 13.20 -8.66
C ASP A 101 -12.41 11.78 -8.15
N PHE A 102 -11.12 11.46 -7.93
CA PHE A 102 -10.73 10.22 -7.28
C PHE A 102 -11.32 10.13 -5.86
N HIS A 103 -11.19 11.17 -5.02
CA HIS A 103 -11.74 11.17 -3.66
C HIS A 103 -13.25 10.91 -3.67
N GLU A 104 -13.99 11.60 -4.53
CA GLU A 104 -15.44 11.45 -4.63
C GLU A 104 -15.84 10.07 -5.15
N SER A 105 -15.11 9.54 -6.12
CA SER A 105 -15.32 8.20 -6.68
C SER A 105 -15.10 7.11 -5.63
N ILE A 106 -14.04 7.23 -4.81
CA ILE A 106 -13.78 6.29 -3.72
C ILE A 106 -14.88 6.37 -2.65
N ARG A 107 -15.28 7.59 -2.26
CA ARG A 107 -16.34 7.81 -1.28
C ARG A 107 -17.66 7.19 -1.71
N THR A 108 -18.02 7.29 -3.00
CA THR A 108 -19.33 6.88 -3.51
C THR A 108 -19.39 5.43 -3.95
N GLU A 109 -18.31 4.87 -4.51
CA GLU A 109 -18.34 3.53 -5.12
C GLU A 109 -17.59 2.47 -4.28
N ILE A 110 -16.55 2.85 -3.54
CA ILE A 110 -15.73 1.89 -2.77
C ILE A 110 -16.16 1.83 -1.30
N LEU A 111 -16.39 2.98 -0.66
CA LEU A 111 -16.73 3.02 0.77
C LEU A 111 -17.96 2.17 1.15
N PRO A 112 -19.05 2.12 0.36
CA PRO A 112 -20.17 1.22 0.65
C PRO A 112 -19.78 -0.26 0.63
N ILE A 113 -18.84 -0.66 -0.24
CA ILE A 113 -18.37 -2.04 -0.33
C ILE A 113 -17.53 -2.38 0.91
N THR A 114 -16.61 -1.51 1.28
CA THR A 114 -15.78 -1.71 2.50
C THR A 114 -16.62 -1.71 3.76
N LYS A 115 -17.72 -0.93 3.80
CA LYS A 115 -18.70 -0.99 4.88
C LYS A 115 -19.32 -2.39 4.98
N GLY A 116 -19.70 -2.98 3.84
CA GLY A 116 -20.21 -4.36 3.80
C GLY A 116 -19.21 -5.38 4.36
N PHE A 117 -17.92 -5.25 4.06
CA PHE A 117 -16.88 -6.10 4.63
C PHE A 117 -16.79 -5.97 6.16
N MET A 118 -16.91 -4.74 6.67
CA MET A 118 -16.87 -4.51 8.11
C MET A 118 -18.14 -5.02 8.83
N GLU A 119 -19.29 -4.95 8.19
CA GLU A 119 -20.54 -5.54 8.70
C GLU A 119 -20.46 -7.07 8.72
N GLU A 120 -19.99 -7.71 7.64
CA GLU A 120 -19.72 -9.17 7.61
C GLU A 120 -18.74 -9.56 8.73
N ARG A 121 -17.65 -8.78 8.91
CA ARG A 121 -16.69 -9.01 10.00
C ARG A 121 -17.35 -9.01 11.36
N LYS A 122 -18.21 -8.00 11.63
CA LYS A 122 -18.95 -7.88 12.88
C LYS A 122 -19.83 -9.11 13.13
N GLU A 123 -20.58 -9.55 12.13
CA GLU A 123 -21.46 -10.71 12.19
C GLU A 123 -20.69 -12.01 12.42
N ARG A 124 -19.63 -12.24 11.62
CA ARG A 124 -18.82 -13.46 11.70
C ARG A 124 -18.10 -13.60 13.03
N LEU A 125 -17.62 -12.49 13.59
CA LEU A 125 -16.98 -12.47 14.90
C LEU A 125 -18.01 -12.49 16.06
N GLN A 126 -19.31 -12.44 15.77
CA GLN A 126 -20.40 -12.43 16.74
C GLN A 126 -20.25 -11.31 17.79
N LEU A 127 -19.89 -10.12 17.34
CA LEU A 127 -19.66 -8.95 18.20
C LEU A 127 -20.83 -7.98 18.10
N ASP A 128 -21.25 -7.40 19.23
CA ASP A 128 -22.24 -6.32 19.27
C ASP A 128 -21.72 -5.06 18.58
N ARG A 129 -20.42 -4.80 18.73
CA ARG A 129 -19.69 -3.71 18.07
C ARG A 129 -18.25 -4.12 17.79
N LEU A 130 -17.71 -3.66 16.67
CA LEU A 130 -16.28 -3.78 16.39
C LEU A 130 -15.52 -2.72 17.18
N ARG A 131 -14.37 -3.11 17.71
CA ARG A 131 -13.38 -2.21 18.30
C ARG A 131 -12.15 -2.14 17.38
N PRO A 132 -11.27 -1.14 17.52
CA PRO A 132 -10.09 -1.02 16.66
C PRO A 132 -9.22 -2.28 16.58
N TRP A 133 -9.16 -3.08 17.63
CA TRP A 133 -8.42 -4.34 17.69
C TRP A 133 -9.14 -5.54 17.07
N ASP A 134 -10.35 -5.35 16.54
CA ASP A 134 -11.12 -6.40 15.86
C ASP A 134 -10.97 -6.34 14.33
N THR A 135 -10.20 -5.38 13.79
CA THR A 135 -10.11 -5.11 12.35
C THR A 135 -9.17 -6.04 11.60
N GLU A 136 -8.16 -6.64 12.29
CA GLU A 136 -7.10 -7.44 11.67
C GLU A 136 -7.27 -8.96 11.85
N VAL A 137 -8.07 -9.40 12.80
CA VAL A 137 -8.28 -10.83 13.07
C VAL A 137 -9.02 -11.50 11.93
N ASP A 138 -8.70 -12.77 11.67
CA ASP A 138 -9.43 -13.59 10.69
C ASP A 138 -10.89 -13.80 11.14
N ILE A 139 -11.83 -13.47 10.26
CA ILE A 139 -13.27 -13.55 10.55
C ILE A 139 -13.80 -14.98 10.72
N SER A 140 -13.05 -16.00 10.27
CA SER A 140 -13.37 -17.41 10.48
C SER A 140 -12.90 -17.94 11.82
N GLY A 141 -12.21 -17.12 12.64
CA GLY A 141 -11.63 -17.53 13.93
C GLY A 141 -10.43 -18.46 13.79
N LYS A 142 -9.87 -18.61 12.59
CA LYS A 142 -8.68 -19.42 12.33
C LYS A 142 -7.40 -18.64 12.62
N PRO A 143 -6.28 -19.33 12.93
CA PRO A 143 -4.97 -18.68 13.06
C PRO A 143 -4.56 -17.91 11.81
N ALA A 144 -3.67 -16.92 11.98
CA ALA A 144 -3.08 -16.18 10.88
C ALA A 144 -2.39 -17.12 9.88
N LEU A 145 -2.49 -16.79 8.61
CA LEU A 145 -1.88 -17.55 7.51
C LEU A 145 -0.34 -17.45 7.59
N LYS A 146 0.31 -18.58 7.34
CA LYS A 146 1.78 -18.71 7.30
C LYS A 146 2.18 -19.36 5.98
N PRO A 147 2.37 -18.57 4.91
CA PRO A 147 2.60 -19.09 3.57
C PRO A 147 3.97 -19.72 3.34
N PHE A 148 4.93 -19.47 4.23
CA PHE A 148 6.31 -19.96 4.10
C PHE A 148 7.01 -20.00 5.46
N HIS A 149 8.23 -20.57 5.52
CA HIS A 149 9.11 -20.57 6.67
C HIS A 149 10.53 -20.11 6.27
N GLY A 150 10.89 -18.89 6.71
CA GLY A 150 12.17 -18.27 6.44
C GLY A 150 12.36 -17.75 5.02
N ALA A 151 13.36 -16.91 4.83
CA ALA A 151 13.59 -16.18 3.59
C ALA A 151 13.83 -17.10 2.37
N ARG A 152 14.51 -18.23 2.57
CA ARG A 152 14.78 -19.15 1.45
C ARG A 152 13.52 -19.70 0.82
N GLU A 153 12.58 -20.15 1.65
CA GLU A 153 11.31 -20.68 1.15
C GLU A 153 10.47 -19.59 0.49
N LEU A 154 10.50 -18.36 1.05
CA LEU A 154 9.86 -17.20 0.42
C LEU A 154 10.40 -16.97 -1.00
N VAL A 155 11.72 -16.94 -1.18
CA VAL A 155 12.38 -16.76 -2.49
C VAL A 155 11.99 -17.88 -3.45
N ASP A 156 12.18 -19.15 -3.05
CA ASP A 156 11.89 -20.31 -3.90
C ASP A 156 10.44 -20.32 -4.40
N ARG A 157 9.48 -20.03 -3.52
CA ARG A 157 8.04 -20.00 -3.85
C ARG A 157 7.71 -18.78 -4.70
N SER A 158 8.32 -17.62 -4.44
CA SER A 158 8.13 -16.41 -5.26
C SER A 158 8.65 -16.61 -6.68
N ILE A 159 9.83 -17.22 -6.85
CA ILE A 159 10.37 -17.55 -8.17
C ILE A 159 9.37 -18.41 -8.97
N ARG A 160 8.85 -19.48 -8.35
CA ARG A 160 7.89 -20.36 -9.02
C ARG A 160 6.57 -19.66 -9.33
N SER A 161 6.02 -18.90 -8.38
CA SER A 161 4.77 -18.16 -8.55
C SER A 161 4.89 -17.13 -9.68
N MET A 162 5.94 -16.32 -9.69
CA MET A 162 6.15 -15.31 -10.74
C MET A 162 6.50 -15.93 -12.09
N ALA A 163 7.21 -17.07 -12.12
CA ALA A 163 7.49 -17.81 -13.35
C ALA A 163 6.22 -18.37 -14.00
N ARG A 164 5.18 -18.67 -13.23
CA ARG A 164 3.87 -19.11 -13.77
C ARG A 164 3.11 -17.96 -14.45
N VAL A 165 3.34 -16.72 -14.06
CA VAL A 165 2.83 -15.54 -14.78
C VAL A 165 3.61 -15.38 -16.09
N GLN A 166 4.93 -15.35 -16.01
CA GLN A 166 5.84 -15.36 -17.15
C GLN A 166 7.22 -15.89 -16.70
N PRO A 167 7.85 -16.85 -17.44
CA PRO A 167 9.13 -17.41 -17.05
C PRO A 167 10.22 -16.39 -16.76
N TYR A 168 10.26 -15.30 -17.53
CA TYR A 168 11.22 -14.20 -17.35
C TYR A 168 11.08 -13.52 -15.96
N PHE A 169 9.88 -13.41 -15.41
CA PHE A 169 9.66 -12.75 -14.11
C PHE A 169 10.30 -13.56 -12.97
N GLY A 170 10.16 -14.88 -12.99
CA GLY A 170 10.86 -15.75 -12.05
C GLY A 170 12.38 -15.70 -12.23
N GLU A 171 12.87 -15.58 -13.48
CA GLU A 171 14.30 -15.48 -13.78
C GLU A 171 14.91 -14.19 -13.18
N CYS A 172 14.20 -13.06 -13.21
CA CYS A 172 14.64 -11.83 -12.57
C CYS A 172 14.96 -12.03 -11.08
N ILE A 173 14.06 -12.67 -10.33
CA ILE A 173 14.26 -12.94 -8.91
C ILE A 173 15.40 -13.94 -8.69
N ARG A 174 15.55 -14.97 -9.54
CA ARG A 174 16.66 -15.93 -9.48
C ARG A 174 18.03 -15.27 -9.67
N ILE A 175 18.15 -14.33 -10.62
CA ILE A 175 19.38 -13.54 -10.82
C ILE A 175 19.71 -12.74 -9.57
N MET A 176 18.72 -12.08 -8.95
CA MET A 176 18.92 -11.32 -7.72
C MET A 176 19.37 -12.22 -6.55
N GLU A 177 18.78 -13.41 -6.42
CA GLU A 177 19.21 -14.40 -5.43
C GLU A 177 20.68 -14.81 -5.62
N GLN A 178 21.05 -15.17 -6.85
CA GLN A 178 22.42 -15.57 -7.19
C GLN A 178 23.47 -14.48 -6.92
N MET A 179 23.06 -13.21 -7.08
CA MET A 179 23.93 -12.05 -6.81
C MET A 179 23.92 -11.62 -5.33
N GLY A 180 23.12 -12.23 -4.47
CA GLY A 180 22.98 -11.84 -3.07
C GLY A 180 22.26 -10.51 -2.87
N HIS A 181 21.37 -10.14 -3.80
CA HIS A 181 20.63 -8.88 -3.80
C HIS A 181 19.26 -8.97 -3.08
N LEU A 182 19.11 -9.90 -2.16
CA LEU A 182 17.90 -10.13 -1.38
C LEU A 182 18.23 -10.14 0.12
N ASP A 183 17.90 -9.07 0.86
CA ASP A 183 17.97 -9.03 2.32
C ASP A 183 16.56 -9.00 2.89
N LEU A 184 16.00 -10.17 3.14
CA LEU A 184 14.56 -10.35 3.38
C LEU A 184 14.19 -10.55 4.84
N GLU A 185 15.07 -11.12 5.66
CA GLU A 185 14.73 -11.49 7.05
C GLU A 185 14.68 -10.28 7.98
N SER A 186 13.71 -10.28 8.89
CA SER A 186 13.68 -9.35 10.00
C SER A 186 14.81 -9.65 11.00
N LYS A 187 15.54 -8.62 11.39
CA LYS A 187 16.68 -8.71 12.35
C LYS A 187 16.64 -7.51 13.28
N ASP A 188 17.13 -7.68 14.50
CA ASP A 188 17.28 -6.59 15.45
C ASP A 188 18.16 -5.48 14.88
N GLY A 189 17.73 -4.23 15.07
CA GLY A 189 18.43 -3.05 14.53
C GLY A 189 18.26 -2.81 13.03
N LYS A 190 17.53 -3.65 12.31
CA LYS A 190 17.20 -3.45 10.89
C LYS A 190 16.11 -2.38 10.74
N ALA A 191 16.29 -1.44 9.81
CA ALA A 191 15.30 -0.41 9.54
C ALA A 191 13.96 -1.06 9.14
N PRO A 192 12.81 -0.54 9.61
CA PRO A 192 11.51 -1.08 9.24
C PRO A 192 11.19 -0.82 7.76
N GLY A 193 10.25 -1.60 7.22
CA GLY A 193 9.77 -1.47 5.84
C GLY A 193 10.37 -2.49 4.88
N GLY A 194 10.00 -2.34 3.62
CA GLY A 194 10.54 -3.05 2.47
C GLY A 194 10.71 -2.07 1.30
N TYR A 195 11.65 -2.33 0.42
CA TYR A 195 11.84 -1.55 -0.79
C TYR A 195 12.63 -2.31 -1.85
N ASN A 196 12.40 -1.97 -3.09
CA ASN A 196 13.28 -2.29 -4.21
C ASN A 196 14.16 -1.08 -4.51
N TYR A 197 15.47 -1.29 -4.61
CA TYR A 197 16.41 -0.24 -4.98
C TYR A 197 17.04 -0.54 -6.34
N PRO A 198 16.74 0.24 -7.39
CA PRO A 198 17.31 0.03 -8.70
C PRO A 198 18.78 0.44 -8.70
N LEU A 199 19.67 -0.51 -8.96
CA LEU A 199 21.10 -0.29 -9.11
C LEU A 199 21.40 -0.12 -10.61
N TYR A 200 21.18 1.08 -11.12
CA TYR A 200 21.26 1.38 -12.58
C TYR A 200 22.61 1.04 -13.19
N GLU A 201 23.71 1.12 -12.42
CA GLU A 201 25.07 0.83 -12.88
C GLU A 201 25.23 -0.62 -13.30
N ILE A 202 24.69 -1.55 -12.53
CA ILE A 202 24.78 -2.98 -12.81
C ILE A 202 23.52 -3.57 -13.44
N GLY A 203 22.42 -2.81 -13.45
CA GLY A 203 21.14 -3.21 -14.06
C GLY A 203 20.42 -4.35 -13.33
N VAL A 204 20.81 -4.66 -12.08
CA VAL A 204 20.15 -5.65 -11.21
C VAL A 204 19.79 -4.99 -9.88
N PRO A 205 18.51 -4.86 -9.56
CA PRO A 205 18.07 -4.17 -8.35
C PRO A 205 18.35 -4.97 -7.07
N PHE A 206 18.09 -4.34 -5.91
CA PHE A 206 18.21 -4.93 -4.60
C PHE A 206 16.87 -4.86 -3.87
N ILE A 207 16.44 -5.96 -3.23
CA ILE A 207 15.24 -5.99 -2.39
C ILE A 207 15.65 -6.09 -0.91
N PHE A 208 15.10 -5.18 -0.12
CA PHE A 208 15.19 -5.15 1.33
C PHE A 208 13.79 -5.35 1.92
N MET A 209 13.67 -6.24 2.92
CA MET A 209 12.40 -6.52 3.62
C MET A 209 12.66 -6.87 5.09
N ASN A 210 11.57 -7.01 5.85
CA ASN A 210 11.56 -7.49 7.22
C ASN A 210 10.53 -8.62 7.39
N ALA A 211 10.74 -9.72 6.68
CA ALA A 211 9.82 -10.85 6.65
C ALA A 211 9.77 -11.59 8.01
N VAL A 212 8.54 -11.96 8.41
CA VAL A 212 8.18 -12.70 9.65
C VAL A 212 7.21 -13.85 9.36
N ASP A 213 7.29 -14.47 8.20
CA ASP A 213 6.50 -15.61 7.73
C ASP A 213 4.99 -15.33 7.56
N SER A 214 4.60 -14.09 7.34
CA SER A 214 3.20 -13.68 7.24
C SER A 214 2.69 -13.63 5.79
N GLN A 215 1.36 -13.66 5.62
CA GLN A 215 0.69 -13.38 4.34
C GLN A 215 1.12 -12.04 3.75
N ARG A 216 1.33 -11.03 4.61
CA ARG A 216 1.79 -9.71 4.17
C ARG A 216 3.18 -9.80 3.52
N ASP A 217 4.09 -10.62 4.06
CA ASP A 217 5.44 -10.73 3.52
C ASP A 217 5.46 -11.40 2.14
N LEU A 218 4.53 -12.36 1.90
CA LEU A 218 4.31 -12.89 0.55
C LEU A 218 3.91 -11.77 -0.40
N VAL A 219 2.89 -10.97 -0.03
CA VAL A 219 2.41 -9.86 -0.87
C VAL A 219 3.52 -8.84 -1.10
N THR A 220 4.25 -8.46 -0.06
CA THR A 220 5.40 -7.55 -0.18
C THR A 220 6.48 -8.11 -1.11
N MET A 221 6.81 -9.40 -1.01
CA MET A 221 7.83 -9.98 -1.88
C MET A 221 7.45 -9.97 -3.36
N VAL A 222 6.19 -10.25 -3.70
CA VAL A 222 5.75 -10.17 -5.10
C VAL A 222 5.58 -8.73 -5.57
N HIS A 223 5.23 -7.80 -4.67
CA HIS A 223 5.21 -6.36 -4.92
C HIS A 223 6.61 -5.84 -5.29
N GLU A 224 7.61 -6.06 -4.42
CA GLU A 224 9.00 -5.68 -4.71
C GLU A 224 9.55 -6.43 -5.93
N GLY A 225 9.09 -7.65 -6.15
CA GLY A 225 9.36 -8.42 -7.36
C GLY A 225 8.81 -7.75 -8.63
N GLY A 226 7.66 -7.09 -8.55
CA GLY A 226 7.11 -6.28 -9.64
C GLY A 226 8.00 -5.08 -9.99
N HIS A 227 8.48 -4.34 -8.99
CA HIS A 227 9.48 -3.30 -9.16
C HIS A 227 10.79 -3.84 -9.75
N ALA A 228 11.23 -5.02 -9.28
CA ALA A 228 12.44 -5.65 -9.80
C ALA A 228 12.28 -5.99 -11.29
N VAL A 229 11.18 -6.63 -11.69
CA VAL A 229 10.89 -6.90 -13.11
C VAL A 229 10.90 -5.63 -13.93
N HIS A 230 10.29 -4.54 -13.42
CA HIS A 230 10.30 -3.24 -14.08
C HIS A 230 11.72 -2.70 -14.28
N SER A 231 12.57 -2.78 -13.26
CA SER A 231 13.98 -2.37 -13.33
C SER A 231 14.75 -3.18 -14.38
N PHE A 232 14.53 -4.50 -14.45
CA PHE A 232 15.13 -5.35 -15.48
C PHE A 232 14.66 -4.99 -16.91
N LEU A 233 13.38 -4.67 -17.07
CA LEU A 233 12.80 -4.33 -18.38
C LEU A 233 13.26 -2.96 -18.90
N THR A 234 13.62 -2.04 -17.99
CA THR A 234 14.08 -0.68 -18.34
C THR A 234 15.60 -0.53 -18.38
N ARG A 235 16.37 -1.56 -18.00
CA ARG A 235 17.82 -1.47 -17.82
C ARG A 235 18.58 -1.01 -19.06
N ASP A 236 18.07 -1.34 -20.26
CA ASP A 236 18.70 -1.05 -21.53
C ASP A 236 18.29 0.30 -22.12
N LEU A 237 17.42 1.08 -21.43
CA LEU A 237 17.11 2.45 -21.82
C LEU A 237 18.37 3.32 -21.74
N GLU A 238 18.57 4.17 -22.73
CA GLU A 238 19.81 4.93 -22.90
C GLU A 238 20.08 5.90 -21.75
N LEU A 239 19.06 6.70 -21.38
CA LEU A 239 19.17 7.68 -20.32
C LEU A 239 18.66 7.14 -18.98
N THR A 240 19.44 7.38 -17.91
CA THR A 240 19.00 7.01 -16.54
C THR A 240 17.68 7.68 -16.17
N ALA A 241 17.44 8.91 -16.64
CA ALA A 241 16.17 9.60 -16.42
C ALA A 241 14.95 8.84 -16.96
N PHE A 242 15.12 8.06 -18.03
CA PHE A 242 14.04 7.21 -18.58
C PHE A 242 13.79 5.95 -17.75
N LYS A 243 14.73 5.54 -16.89
CA LYS A 243 14.60 4.39 -15.98
C LYS A 243 13.89 4.75 -14.68
N GLY A 244 13.94 6.04 -14.29
CA GLY A 244 13.24 6.59 -13.12
C GLY A 244 11.80 6.94 -13.50
N THR A 245 10.89 5.98 -13.35
CA THR A 245 9.47 6.17 -13.68
C THR A 245 8.72 6.97 -12.63
N PRO A 246 7.68 7.71 -13.03
CA PRO A 246 6.71 8.24 -12.05
C PRO A 246 6.13 7.13 -11.19
N SER A 247 5.79 7.45 -9.96
CA SER A 247 5.36 6.41 -9.01
C SER A 247 4.02 5.78 -9.39
N GLU A 248 3.16 6.48 -10.12
CA GLU A 248 1.93 5.92 -10.71
C GLU A 248 2.23 4.73 -11.63
N VAL A 249 3.38 4.75 -12.31
CA VAL A 249 3.83 3.67 -13.19
C VAL A 249 4.65 2.63 -12.41
N ALA A 250 5.49 3.08 -11.48
CA ALA A 250 6.26 2.18 -10.63
C ALA A 250 5.33 1.29 -9.79
N GLU A 251 4.32 1.89 -9.16
CA GLU A 251 3.34 1.17 -8.36
C GLU A 251 2.35 0.36 -9.23
N LEU A 252 2.10 0.77 -10.46
CA LEU A 252 1.37 -0.06 -11.41
C LEU A 252 2.09 -1.40 -11.66
N ALA A 253 3.42 -1.37 -11.76
CA ALA A 253 4.21 -2.58 -11.94
C ALA A 253 4.11 -3.52 -10.73
N SER A 254 4.31 -3.00 -9.52
CA SER A 254 4.30 -3.79 -8.29
C SER A 254 2.91 -4.32 -7.93
N MET A 255 1.88 -3.46 -7.89
CA MET A 255 0.52 -3.85 -7.54
C MET A 255 -0.12 -4.77 -8.58
N SER A 256 0.24 -4.63 -9.86
CA SER A 256 -0.17 -5.59 -10.88
C SER A 256 0.43 -6.96 -10.64
N MET A 257 1.71 -7.04 -10.22
CA MET A 257 2.36 -8.32 -9.92
C MET A 257 1.69 -9.04 -8.75
N GLU A 258 1.24 -8.30 -7.72
CA GLU A 258 0.47 -8.89 -6.62
C GLU A 258 -0.76 -9.65 -7.13
N LEU A 259 -1.53 -9.04 -8.06
CA LEU A 259 -2.76 -9.61 -8.58
C LEU A 259 -2.51 -10.68 -9.66
N LEU A 260 -1.53 -10.48 -10.54
CA LEU A 260 -1.17 -11.46 -11.57
C LEU A 260 -0.62 -12.75 -10.96
N SER A 261 0.21 -12.64 -9.92
CA SER A 261 0.78 -13.81 -9.23
C SER A 261 -0.23 -14.55 -8.36
N MET A 262 -1.36 -13.93 -8.00
CA MET A 262 -2.36 -14.51 -7.07
C MET A 262 -2.94 -15.82 -7.56
N ASP A 263 -3.06 -16.02 -8.88
CA ASP A 263 -3.54 -17.29 -9.45
C ASP A 263 -2.52 -18.43 -9.26
N ALA A 264 -1.26 -18.12 -8.94
CA ALA A 264 -0.17 -19.05 -8.65
C ALA A 264 0.16 -19.15 -7.14
N TRP A 265 -0.69 -18.67 -6.25
CA TRP A 265 -0.42 -18.74 -4.81
C TRP A 265 -0.63 -20.15 -4.20
N ASP A 266 -1.07 -21.13 -4.98
CA ASP A 266 -0.96 -22.54 -4.62
C ASP A 266 0.48 -23.03 -4.44
N GLU A 267 1.49 -22.30 -4.94
CA GLU A 267 2.91 -22.46 -4.59
C GLU A 267 3.20 -22.16 -3.11
N PHE A 268 2.41 -21.31 -2.48
CA PHE A 268 2.53 -20.92 -1.08
C PHE A 268 1.54 -21.69 -0.17
N TYR A 269 0.37 -22.06 -0.69
CA TYR A 269 -0.70 -22.70 0.07
C TYR A 269 -1.11 -24.01 -0.60
N THR A 270 -0.71 -25.12 -0.01
CA THR A 270 -1.12 -26.46 -0.46
C THR A 270 -2.54 -26.82 0.02
N ASN A 271 -3.03 -26.16 1.06
CA ASN A 271 -4.38 -26.30 1.57
C ASN A 271 -5.34 -25.37 0.81
N ALA A 272 -6.36 -25.91 0.16
CA ALA A 272 -7.32 -25.14 -0.65
C ALA A 272 -8.09 -24.08 0.17
N GLU A 273 -8.40 -24.37 1.44
CA GLU A 273 -9.08 -23.44 2.32
C GLU A 273 -8.18 -22.25 2.71
N GLU A 274 -6.91 -22.49 2.98
CA GLU A 274 -5.94 -21.43 3.25
C GLU A 274 -5.70 -20.57 2.00
N LEU A 275 -5.60 -21.17 0.83
CA LEU A 275 -5.50 -20.48 -0.44
C LEU A 275 -6.71 -19.57 -0.70
N LYS A 276 -7.93 -20.11 -0.47
CA LYS A 276 -9.17 -19.34 -0.57
C LYS A 276 -9.18 -18.14 0.38
N ARG A 277 -8.79 -18.34 1.64
CA ARG A 277 -8.65 -17.27 2.64
C ARG A 277 -7.62 -16.21 2.22
N ALA A 278 -6.47 -16.63 1.72
CA ALA A 278 -5.41 -15.74 1.27
C ALA A 278 -5.86 -14.85 0.11
N ARG A 279 -6.54 -15.43 -0.89
CA ARG A 279 -7.10 -14.70 -2.03
C ARG A 279 -8.21 -13.73 -1.60
N LYS A 280 -9.12 -14.18 -0.72
CA LYS A 280 -10.18 -13.32 -0.18
C LYS A 280 -9.58 -12.12 0.57
N ASP A 281 -8.62 -12.34 1.46
CA ASP A 281 -7.93 -11.29 2.21
C ASP A 281 -7.28 -10.26 1.28
N GLN A 282 -6.60 -10.71 0.21
CA GLN A 282 -6.00 -9.80 -0.77
C GLN A 282 -7.06 -8.97 -1.51
N LEU A 283 -8.13 -9.59 -2.00
CA LEU A 283 -9.18 -8.87 -2.73
C LEU A 283 -9.95 -7.88 -1.86
N GLU A 284 -10.18 -8.20 -0.59
CA GLU A 284 -10.76 -7.24 0.36
C GLU A 284 -9.80 -6.08 0.64
N LYS A 285 -8.49 -6.33 0.77
CA LYS A 285 -7.47 -5.31 1.05
C LYS A 285 -7.31 -4.31 -0.07
N ILE A 286 -7.26 -4.75 -1.33
CA ILE A 286 -7.09 -3.82 -2.46
C ILE A 286 -8.25 -2.82 -2.60
N LEU A 287 -9.44 -3.14 -2.10
CA LEU A 287 -10.54 -2.18 -2.00
C LEU A 287 -10.48 -1.38 -0.69
N SER A 288 -10.16 -2.04 0.42
CA SER A 288 -10.19 -1.40 1.75
C SER A 288 -9.08 -0.35 1.95
N ILE A 289 -8.00 -0.40 1.19
CA ILE A 289 -6.93 0.60 1.25
C ILE A 289 -7.32 1.93 0.58
N LEU A 290 -8.20 1.91 -0.43
CA LEU A 290 -8.54 3.07 -1.23
C LEU A 290 -9.18 4.23 -0.41
N PRO A 291 -10.11 4.00 0.54
CA PRO A 291 -10.60 5.06 1.42
C PRO A 291 -9.52 5.70 2.28
N TRP A 292 -8.52 4.93 2.74
CA TRP A 292 -7.40 5.48 3.48
C TRP A 292 -6.50 6.34 2.59
N ILE A 293 -6.23 5.91 1.36
CA ILE A 293 -5.47 6.69 0.37
C ILE A 293 -6.17 8.03 0.11
N ALA A 294 -7.48 8.01 -0.14
CA ALA A 294 -8.27 9.22 -0.35
C ALA A 294 -8.25 10.15 0.88
N THR A 295 -8.32 9.59 2.09
CA THR A 295 -8.22 10.35 3.35
C THR A 295 -6.87 11.07 3.47
N VAL A 296 -5.77 10.34 3.26
CA VAL A 296 -4.42 10.89 3.37
C VAL A 296 -4.16 11.96 2.32
N ASP A 297 -4.54 11.71 1.07
CA ASP A 297 -4.31 12.68 0.00
C ASP A 297 -5.17 13.94 0.18
N LYS A 298 -6.47 13.80 0.43
CA LYS A 298 -7.35 14.94 0.71
C LYS A 298 -6.86 15.77 1.90
N PHE A 299 -6.32 15.11 2.92
CA PHE A 299 -5.74 15.81 4.06
C PHE A 299 -4.48 16.60 3.66
N GLN A 300 -3.63 16.07 2.80
CA GLN A 300 -2.46 16.80 2.31
C GLN A 300 -2.85 18.01 1.47
N HIS A 301 -3.89 17.92 0.63
CA HIS A 301 -4.45 19.09 -0.05
C HIS A 301 -4.85 20.18 0.96
N TRP A 302 -5.58 19.81 2.02
CA TRP A 302 -5.99 20.74 3.05
C TRP A 302 -4.79 21.36 3.78
N LEU A 303 -3.80 20.56 4.17
CA LEU A 303 -2.60 21.01 4.91
C LEU A 303 -1.87 22.14 4.19
N TYR A 304 -1.69 22.03 2.88
CA TYR A 304 -0.82 22.94 2.12
C TYR A 304 -1.54 24.11 1.46
N VAL A 305 -2.87 24.08 1.36
CA VAL A 305 -3.66 25.27 1.00
C VAL A 305 -4.01 26.13 2.22
N ASN A 306 -3.80 25.62 3.43
CA ASN A 306 -4.00 26.33 4.69
C ASN A 306 -2.68 26.43 5.49
N PRO A 307 -1.62 27.09 4.96
CA PRO A 307 -0.26 27.00 5.52
C PRO A 307 -0.09 27.61 6.92
N LYS A 308 -1.09 28.35 7.43
CA LYS A 308 -1.06 28.99 8.75
C LYS A 308 -1.92 28.29 9.81
N HIS A 309 -2.37 27.07 9.53
CA HIS A 309 -3.21 26.32 10.48
C HIS A 309 -2.45 25.98 11.77
N SER A 310 -3.16 26.00 12.89
CA SER A 310 -2.70 25.49 14.18
C SER A 310 -2.81 23.95 14.23
N SER A 311 -2.14 23.31 15.21
CA SER A 311 -2.29 21.87 15.46
C SER A 311 -3.74 21.47 15.78
N ALA A 312 -4.50 22.35 16.46
CA ALA A 312 -5.91 22.13 16.75
C ALA A 312 -6.79 22.13 15.48
N GLU A 313 -6.58 23.10 14.58
CA GLU A 313 -7.27 23.15 13.28
C GLU A 313 -6.89 21.97 12.40
N ARG A 314 -5.60 21.55 12.42
CA ARG A 314 -5.11 20.36 11.74
C ARG A 314 -5.81 19.09 12.22
N ALA A 315 -5.91 18.91 13.53
CA ALA A 315 -6.60 17.76 14.12
C ALA A 315 -8.10 17.76 13.78
N ALA A 316 -8.75 18.92 13.78
CA ALA A 316 -10.16 19.05 13.40
C ALA A 316 -10.39 18.70 11.92
N ALA A 317 -9.57 19.22 11.02
CA ALA A 317 -9.63 18.93 9.60
C ALA A 317 -9.36 17.42 9.32
N TRP A 318 -8.35 16.84 9.98
CA TRP A 318 -8.11 15.41 9.88
C TRP A 318 -9.32 14.58 10.30
N MET A 319 -9.93 14.88 11.44
CA MET A 319 -11.12 14.16 11.93
C MET A 319 -12.30 14.28 10.97
N GLN A 320 -12.53 15.48 10.42
CA GLN A 320 -13.60 15.70 9.44
C GLN A 320 -13.37 14.87 8.18
N ILE A 321 -12.14 14.92 7.61
CA ILE A 321 -11.81 14.17 6.40
C ILE A 321 -11.85 12.65 6.65
N GLN A 322 -11.34 12.20 7.79
CA GLN A 322 -11.41 10.78 8.16
C GLN A 322 -12.86 10.31 8.29
N ASP A 323 -13.77 11.14 8.79
CA ASP A 323 -15.19 10.80 8.88
C ASP A 323 -15.86 10.67 7.50
N GLU A 324 -15.42 11.44 6.50
CA GLU A 324 -15.95 11.34 5.13
C GLU A 324 -15.68 9.97 4.49
N PHE A 325 -14.56 9.31 4.87
CA PHE A 325 -14.16 8.02 4.33
C PHE A 325 -14.27 6.87 5.35
N SER A 326 -14.95 7.11 6.48
CA SER A 326 -15.17 6.10 7.51
C SER A 326 -16.41 5.27 7.21
N THR A 327 -16.33 3.97 7.46
CA THR A 327 -17.48 3.07 7.44
C THR A 327 -18.42 3.28 8.63
N HIS A 328 -17.98 3.97 9.69
CA HIS A 328 -18.66 4.17 10.97
C HIS A 328 -19.08 2.86 11.70
N THR A 329 -18.43 1.74 11.36
CA THR A 329 -18.72 0.42 11.96
C THR A 329 -17.83 0.10 13.15
N VAL A 330 -16.72 0.82 13.32
CA VAL A 330 -15.76 0.64 14.42
C VAL A 330 -16.01 1.67 15.51
N ASP A 331 -16.22 1.19 16.73
CA ASP A 331 -16.39 2.04 17.90
C ASP A 331 -15.05 2.37 18.55
N TYR A 332 -14.66 3.64 18.50
CA TYR A 332 -13.43 4.20 19.10
C TYR A 332 -13.67 4.82 20.47
N SER A 333 -14.79 4.56 21.15
CA SER A 333 -15.07 5.12 22.50
C SER A 333 -13.92 4.82 23.47
N GLY A 334 -13.36 5.86 24.09
CA GLY A 334 -12.17 5.79 24.94
C GLY A 334 -10.82 5.81 24.21
N TYR A 335 -10.85 5.83 22.88
CA TYR A 335 -9.66 5.88 22.00
C TYR A 335 -9.76 6.99 20.96
N GLU A 336 -10.55 8.03 21.22
CA GLU A 336 -10.75 9.16 20.32
C GLU A 336 -9.43 9.89 20.00
N HIS A 337 -8.51 9.92 20.97
CA HIS A 337 -7.18 10.49 20.79
C HIS A 337 -6.36 9.75 19.73
N SER A 338 -6.47 8.42 19.67
CA SER A 338 -5.77 7.62 18.66
C SER A 338 -6.26 7.90 17.23
N ARG A 339 -7.53 8.29 17.08
CA ARG A 339 -8.07 8.75 15.79
C ARG A 339 -7.52 10.12 15.40
N LYS A 340 -7.44 11.07 16.35
CA LYS A 340 -6.94 12.44 16.10
C LYS A 340 -5.51 12.44 15.61
N SER A 341 -4.66 11.57 16.14
CA SER A 341 -3.24 11.46 15.79
C SER A 341 -2.95 10.42 14.72
N ALA A 342 -3.98 9.74 14.16
CA ALA A 342 -3.77 8.64 13.22
C ALA A 342 -3.01 9.02 11.93
N TRP A 343 -3.03 10.28 11.50
CA TRP A 343 -2.26 10.78 10.38
C TRP A 343 -0.75 10.75 10.65
N GLN A 344 -0.32 10.89 11.91
CA GLN A 344 1.09 10.94 12.30
C GLN A 344 1.83 9.62 12.08
N LYS A 345 1.10 8.50 12.01
CA LYS A 345 1.70 7.20 11.64
C LYS A 345 2.08 7.12 10.16
N GLN A 346 1.60 8.06 9.33
CA GLN A 346 1.82 8.02 7.89
C GLN A 346 3.08 8.81 7.53
N LEU A 347 4.21 8.11 7.44
CA LEU A 347 5.53 8.67 7.15
C LEU A 347 5.54 9.53 5.88
N HIS A 348 4.76 9.15 4.86
CA HIS A 348 4.64 9.86 3.59
C HIS A 348 4.24 11.33 3.74
N ILE A 349 3.44 11.68 4.76
CA ILE A 349 3.05 13.07 5.03
C ILE A 349 4.28 13.92 5.43
N TYR A 350 5.24 13.30 6.11
CA TYR A 350 6.46 13.96 6.57
C TYR A 350 7.56 13.98 5.50
N GLU A 351 7.78 12.88 4.79
CA GLU A 351 8.95 12.71 3.92
C GLU A 351 8.66 12.96 2.44
N VAL A 352 7.50 12.51 1.94
CA VAL A 352 7.16 12.54 0.51
C VAL A 352 5.73 13.04 0.28
N PRO A 353 5.49 14.35 0.52
CA PRO A 353 4.16 14.94 0.38
C PRO A 353 3.57 14.70 -1.01
N PHE A 354 2.26 14.42 -1.04
CA PHE A 354 1.45 14.13 -2.22
C PHE A 354 1.76 12.80 -2.94
N TYR A 355 2.72 12.01 -2.46
CA TYR A 355 3.00 10.70 -3.02
C TYR A 355 1.80 9.73 -2.91
N TYR A 356 1.07 9.80 -1.82
CA TYR A 356 0.17 8.72 -1.38
C TYR A 356 -0.99 8.42 -2.33
N ILE A 357 -1.45 9.40 -3.11
CA ILE A 357 -2.50 9.19 -4.13
C ILE A 357 -2.03 8.27 -5.27
N GLU A 358 -0.72 8.24 -5.54
CA GLU A 358 -0.12 7.44 -6.61
C GLU A 358 -0.40 5.94 -6.40
N TYR A 359 -0.43 5.47 -5.14
CA TYR A 359 -0.90 4.12 -4.80
C TYR A 359 -2.35 3.88 -5.22
N GLY A 360 -3.23 4.86 -5.05
CA GLY A 360 -4.64 4.74 -5.42
C GLY A 360 -4.83 4.63 -6.93
N MET A 361 -4.10 5.47 -7.68
CA MET A 361 -4.12 5.46 -9.14
C MET A 361 -3.58 4.15 -9.68
N ALA A 362 -2.43 3.70 -9.16
CA ALA A 362 -1.81 2.45 -9.52
C ALA A 362 -2.67 1.24 -9.16
N GLN A 363 -3.35 1.25 -7.98
CA GLN A 363 -4.25 0.16 -7.58
C GLN A 363 -5.42 0.00 -8.55
N LEU A 364 -6.03 1.08 -8.99
CA LEU A 364 -7.08 1.04 -10.02
C LEU A 364 -6.54 0.49 -11.34
N GLY A 365 -5.34 0.91 -11.75
CA GLY A 365 -4.64 0.38 -12.91
C GLY A 365 -4.35 -1.12 -12.79
N ALA A 366 -3.85 -1.56 -11.65
CA ALA A 366 -3.56 -2.98 -11.37
C ALA A 366 -4.82 -3.86 -11.43
N ILE A 367 -5.94 -3.39 -10.87
CA ILE A 367 -7.23 -4.08 -10.98
C ILE A 367 -7.65 -4.19 -12.45
N ALA A 368 -7.44 -3.15 -13.25
CA ALA A 368 -7.78 -3.16 -14.67
C ALA A 368 -6.90 -4.14 -15.48
N ILE A 369 -5.58 -4.19 -15.22
CA ILE A 369 -4.65 -5.19 -15.80
C ILE A 369 -5.09 -6.60 -15.41
N TRP A 370 -5.38 -6.83 -14.13
CA TRP A 370 -5.82 -8.13 -13.65
C TRP A 370 -7.16 -8.55 -14.29
N ARG A 371 -8.10 -7.63 -14.46
CA ARG A 371 -9.36 -7.88 -15.19
C ARG A 371 -9.10 -8.33 -16.63
N ASN A 372 -8.14 -7.72 -17.32
CA ASN A 372 -7.73 -8.13 -18.66
C ASN A 372 -7.06 -9.52 -18.63
N TYR A 373 -6.22 -9.77 -17.62
CA TYR A 373 -5.58 -11.07 -17.40
C TYR A 373 -6.60 -12.20 -17.18
N LYS A 374 -7.67 -11.96 -16.44
CA LYS A 374 -8.75 -12.96 -16.24
C LYS A 374 -9.48 -13.28 -17.54
N LYS A 375 -9.47 -12.39 -18.54
CA LYS A 375 -10.09 -12.60 -19.86
C LYS A 375 -9.13 -13.27 -20.84
N ASP A 376 -7.90 -12.80 -20.92
CA ASP A 376 -6.86 -13.25 -21.84
C ASP A 376 -5.47 -13.08 -21.19
N PRO A 377 -5.00 -14.10 -20.43
CA PRO A 377 -3.73 -14.02 -19.70
C PRO A 377 -2.53 -13.65 -20.59
N ALA A 378 -2.42 -14.28 -21.76
CA ALA A 378 -1.25 -14.11 -22.63
C ALA A 378 -1.13 -12.68 -23.15
N ASN A 379 -2.23 -12.13 -23.67
CA ASN A 379 -2.25 -10.75 -24.16
C ASN A 379 -2.11 -9.71 -23.03
N ALA A 380 -2.69 -9.94 -21.87
CA ALA A 380 -2.56 -9.03 -20.73
C ALA A 380 -1.11 -8.97 -20.21
N VAL A 381 -0.44 -10.11 -20.04
CA VAL A 381 0.98 -10.17 -19.63
C VAL A 381 1.89 -9.54 -20.67
N LYS A 382 1.61 -9.75 -21.97
CA LYS A 382 2.34 -9.10 -23.04
C LYS A 382 2.19 -7.58 -22.98
N ALA A 383 0.96 -7.07 -22.90
CA ALA A 383 0.68 -5.63 -22.84
C ALA A 383 1.32 -4.98 -21.60
N TYR A 384 1.19 -5.62 -20.43
CA TYR A 384 1.86 -5.20 -19.20
C TYR A 384 3.38 -5.12 -19.38
N THR A 385 4.00 -6.15 -19.95
CA THR A 385 5.46 -6.19 -20.18
C THR A 385 5.90 -5.07 -21.15
N GLU A 386 5.18 -4.86 -22.24
CA GLU A 386 5.51 -3.80 -23.21
C GLU A 386 5.33 -2.39 -22.60
N ALA A 387 4.32 -2.19 -21.76
CA ALA A 387 4.15 -0.93 -21.04
C ALA A 387 5.32 -0.64 -20.09
N LEU A 388 5.76 -1.65 -19.31
CA LEU A 388 6.89 -1.46 -18.38
C LEU A 388 8.22 -1.18 -19.11
N LYS A 389 8.45 -1.75 -20.29
CA LYS A 389 9.64 -1.46 -21.11
C LYS A 389 9.77 -0.01 -21.52
N LEU A 390 8.67 0.73 -21.54
CA LEU A 390 8.69 2.14 -21.90
C LEU A 390 9.45 3.00 -20.88
N GLY A 391 9.54 2.55 -19.61
CA GLY A 391 10.09 3.37 -18.55
C GLY A 391 9.37 4.73 -18.50
N TYR A 392 10.12 5.82 -18.53
CA TYR A 392 9.55 7.18 -18.61
C TYR A 392 9.88 7.84 -19.96
N THR A 393 9.74 7.10 -21.06
CA THR A 393 9.88 7.64 -22.42
C THR A 393 8.56 8.12 -23.00
N LYS A 394 7.45 7.89 -22.29
CA LYS A 394 6.08 8.23 -22.64
C LYS A 394 5.36 8.85 -21.44
N SER A 395 4.26 9.56 -21.68
CA SER A 395 3.36 10.05 -20.65
C SER A 395 2.69 8.90 -19.89
N ILE A 396 2.21 9.16 -18.68
CA ILE A 396 1.51 8.14 -17.86
C ILE A 396 0.29 7.57 -18.61
N PRO A 397 -0.59 8.38 -19.23
CA PRO A 397 -1.70 7.86 -20.03
C PRO A 397 -1.28 6.95 -21.17
N GLU A 398 -0.20 7.26 -21.92
CA GLU A 398 0.31 6.43 -23.02
C GLU A 398 0.85 5.08 -22.50
N ILE A 399 1.51 5.06 -21.32
CA ILE A 399 1.99 3.83 -20.68
C ILE A 399 0.80 2.95 -20.26
N TYR A 400 -0.22 3.53 -19.66
CA TYR A 400 -1.45 2.83 -19.28
C TYR A 400 -2.19 2.28 -20.52
N GLU A 401 -2.29 3.06 -21.59
CA GLU A 401 -2.88 2.61 -22.85
C GLU A 401 -2.10 1.43 -23.45
N THR A 402 -0.76 1.47 -23.39
CA THR A 402 0.10 0.35 -23.84
C THR A 402 -0.15 -0.91 -23.01
N ALA A 403 -0.43 -0.76 -21.70
CA ALA A 403 -0.86 -1.87 -20.83
C ALA A 403 -2.30 -2.36 -21.12
N GLY A 404 -3.00 -1.75 -22.07
CA GLY A 404 -4.38 -2.08 -22.42
C GLY A 404 -5.42 -1.59 -21.44
N ILE A 405 -5.11 -0.54 -20.67
CA ILE A 405 -5.98 0.05 -19.65
C ILE A 405 -6.08 1.58 -19.83
N ARG A 406 -6.93 2.22 -19.04
CA ARG A 406 -7.11 3.68 -19.05
C ARG A 406 -6.56 4.30 -17.77
N PHE A 407 -5.87 5.43 -17.89
CA PHE A 407 -5.56 6.30 -16.77
C PHE A 407 -6.79 7.18 -16.51
N ASN A 408 -7.64 6.74 -15.56
CA ASN A 408 -8.97 7.36 -15.36
C ASN A 408 -9.47 7.13 -13.94
N PHE A 409 -9.99 8.17 -13.29
CA PHE A 409 -10.47 8.17 -11.90
C PHE A 409 -11.95 8.51 -11.80
N SER A 410 -12.64 8.61 -12.93
CA SER A 410 -14.07 8.93 -12.94
C SER A 410 -14.87 7.86 -12.20
N ARG A 411 -15.97 8.31 -11.58
CA ARG A 411 -16.89 7.47 -10.82
C ARG A 411 -17.34 6.21 -11.58
N GLY A 412 -17.67 6.36 -12.87
CA GLY A 412 -18.09 5.24 -13.70
C GLY A 412 -17.01 4.17 -13.87
N TYR A 413 -15.73 4.60 -14.03
CA TYR A 413 -14.62 3.67 -14.18
C TYR A 413 -14.27 2.98 -12.86
N VAL A 414 -14.22 3.73 -11.76
CA VAL A 414 -14.01 3.16 -10.42
C VAL A 414 -15.09 2.14 -10.08
N LYS A 415 -16.37 2.45 -10.38
CA LYS A 415 -17.48 1.51 -10.20
C LYS A 415 -17.28 0.22 -11.00
N GLU A 416 -16.92 0.32 -12.29
CA GLU A 416 -16.66 -0.84 -13.16
C GLU A 416 -15.60 -1.78 -12.58
N LEU A 417 -14.52 -1.21 -12.04
CA LEU A 417 -13.43 -1.97 -11.42
C LEU A 417 -13.85 -2.59 -10.07
N ALA A 418 -14.57 -1.84 -9.27
CA ALA A 418 -15.10 -2.33 -7.98
C ALA A 418 -16.09 -3.48 -8.17
N ASP A 419 -17.00 -3.38 -9.13
CA ASP A 419 -17.96 -4.44 -9.46
C ASP A 419 -17.24 -5.70 -9.96
N PHE A 420 -16.15 -5.55 -10.72
CA PHE A 420 -15.32 -6.67 -11.13
C PHE A 420 -14.69 -7.38 -9.91
N VAL A 421 -14.06 -6.64 -8.98
CA VAL A 421 -13.45 -7.25 -7.78
C VAL A 421 -14.51 -7.95 -6.93
N LYS A 422 -15.70 -7.36 -6.78
CA LYS A 422 -16.83 -8.00 -6.09
C LYS A 422 -17.20 -9.32 -6.73
N SER A 423 -17.31 -9.37 -8.06
CA SER A 423 -17.65 -10.62 -8.77
C SER A 423 -16.59 -11.70 -8.57
N GLU A 424 -15.32 -11.35 -8.45
CA GLU A 424 -14.24 -12.30 -8.15
C GLU A 424 -14.28 -12.77 -6.68
N LEU A 425 -14.66 -11.90 -5.74
CA LEU A 425 -14.90 -12.29 -4.35
C LEU A 425 -16.08 -13.24 -4.19
N GLU A 426 -17.17 -13.01 -4.94
CA GLU A 426 -18.34 -13.90 -4.96
C GLU A 426 -17.97 -15.31 -5.43
N LYS A 427 -17.16 -15.44 -6.48
CA LYS A 427 -16.65 -16.73 -6.97
C LYS A 427 -15.81 -17.51 -5.95
N LEU A 428 -15.17 -16.79 -5.01
CA LEU A 428 -14.43 -17.44 -3.93
C LEU A 428 -15.36 -17.96 -2.82
N ASN A 429 -16.60 -17.48 -2.72
CA ASN A 429 -17.53 -17.93 -1.70
C ASN A 429 -18.31 -19.20 -2.13
N ASP A 430 -18.40 -19.42 -3.45
CA ASP A 430 -18.97 -20.65 -4.03
C ASP A 430 -17.94 -21.81 -3.97
#